data_a2f24f899444bc46f84130e83eb2b6c0
#
_entry.id   a2f24f899444bc46f84130e83eb2b6c0
#
_cell.length_a   1.000
_cell.length_b   1.000
_cell.length_c   1.000
_cell.angle_alpha   90.00
_cell.angle_beta   90.00
_cell.angle_gamma   90.00
#
_symmetry.space_group_name_H-M   'P 1'
#
loop_
_entity.id
_entity.type
_entity.pdbx_description
1 polymer ?
#
loop_
_entity_poly.entity_id
_entity_poly.type
_entity_poly.pdbx_seq_one_letter_code
_entity_poly.pdbx_strand_id
1 'polypeptide(L)'
;MAKENRISMEHGAGGQLMQSLIGEIILKNLTNTKAGTVGLESLDDGATIALDRSFLSDNPNAELVMTTDSHVVKPIFFPGGDIGKVAVCGAVNDLAVMGAKPLAVSSGMIIPEGFSITDLEKIVQSMDAALNEIGVPLITGDTKTIEGTALDSIIINIAAIGICDAPVRDCGLRAGDKIIVSGFIADHGMALLTKREGFEFNSDLESDTAPLWKMIEPILDVKTADGKRAVTAMKDPTRGGVADALNEMAQKSKVCIRVYEEKLPIRETVHVSCEMLGLDPLEIANEGKAIIGVHHDCAEYVLGLLKQHSYGRDAAVIGEVVDEKPGKVILVSALGSTRYVDVPTGDPIPRVC
;
A
#
# COMPACT_ATOMS: atom_id res chain seq x y z
N MET A 1 4.06 -33.43 -26.07
CA MET A 1 5.16 -32.68 -25.41
C MET A 1 4.64 -32.27 -24.06
N ALA A 2 5.31 -32.62 -22.95
CA ALA A 2 4.95 -32.11 -21.64
C ALA A 2 5.10 -30.56 -21.69
N LYS A 3 4.06 -29.80 -21.36
CA LYS A 3 4.16 -28.34 -21.22
C LYS A 3 5.29 -28.07 -20.22
N GLU A 4 6.32 -27.37 -20.65
CA GLU A 4 7.34 -26.87 -19.72
C GLU A 4 6.63 -26.02 -18.66
N ASN A 5 6.70 -26.45 -17.41
CA ASN A 5 6.00 -25.79 -16.29
C ASN A 5 6.92 -24.75 -15.59
N ARG A 6 7.96 -24.30 -16.30
CA ARG A 6 8.95 -23.32 -15.80
C ARG A 6 9.33 -22.31 -16.85
N ILE A 7 9.61 -21.10 -16.39
CA ILE A 7 10.14 -20.03 -17.24
C ILE A 7 11.54 -20.39 -17.70
N SER A 8 11.81 -20.21 -19.00
CA SER A 8 13.15 -20.27 -19.60
C SER A 8 13.54 -18.89 -20.15
N MET A 9 14.80 -18.69 -20.48
CA MET A 9 15.30 -17.46 -21.10
C MET A 9 14.55 -17.14 -22.41
N GLU A 10 14.08 -18.14 -23.13
CA GLU A 10 13.34 -17.97 -24.39
C GLU A 10 11.99 -17.28 -24.20
N HIS A 11 11.37 -17.39 -23.04
CA HIS A 11 10.15 -16.66 -22.70
C HIS A 11 10.36 -15.13 -22.57
N GLY A 12 11.60 -14.68 -22.44
CA GLY A 12 11.97 -13.26 -22.41
C GLY A 12 12.67 -12.76 -23.68
N ALA A 13 12.92 -13.65 -24.68
CA ALA A 13 13.69 -13.31 -25.86
C ALA A 13 12.86 -12.78 -27.05
N GLY A 14 11.55 -12.61 -26.87
CA GLY A 14 10.63 -12.37 -27.98
C GLY A 14 10.17 -13.66 -28.66
N GLY A 15 9.38 -13.54 -29.72
CA GLY A 15 8.92 -14.68 -30.49
C GLY A 15 7.78 -15.49 -29.85
N GLN A 16 7.60 -16.73 -30.30
CA GLN A 16 6.41 -17.52 -30.02
C GLN A 16 6.21 -17.89 -28.53
N LEU A 17 7.28 -18.21 -27.81
CA LEU A 17 7.19 -18.58 -26.39
C LEU A 17 6.83 -17.38 -25.52
N MET A 18 7.39 -16.19 -25.80
CA MET A 18 7.00 -14.95 -25.13
C MET A 18 5.54 -14.59 -25.43
N GLN A 19 5.10 -14.72 -26.69
CA GLN A 19 3.70 -14.48 -27.07
C GLN A 19 2.74 -15.44 -26.37
N SER A 20 3.10 -16.73 -26.25
CA SER A 20 2.32 -17.71 -25.48
C SER A 20 2.27 -17.36 -23.98
N LEU A 21 3.38 -16.95 -23.39
CA LEU A 21 3.43 -16.53 -21.98
C LEU A 21 2.50 -15.32 -21.75
N ILE A 22 2.61 -14.30 -22.60
CA ILE A 22 1.78 -13.11 -22.50
C ILE A 22 0.30 -13.46 -22.72
N GLY A 23 -0.04 -14.20 -23.76
CA GLY A 23 -1.43 -14.52 -24.10
C GLY A 23 -2.10 -15.50 -23.16
N GLU A 24 -1.42 -16.62 -22.86
CA GLU A 24 -2.04 -17.73 -22.11
C GLU A 24 -1.92 -17.58 -20.58
N ILE A 25 -0.94 -16.81 -20.08
CA ILE A 25 -0.72 -16.65 -18.64
C ILE A 25 -1.06 -15.23 -18.17
N ILE A 26 -0.61 -14.19 -18.85
CA ILE A 26 -0.84 -12.82 -18.39
C ILE A 26 -2.22 -12.32 -18.81
N LEU A 27 -2.45 -12.16 -20.12
CA LEU A 27 -3.71 -11.59 -20.64
C LEU A 27 -4.94 -12.42 -20.26
N LYS A 28 -4.85 -13.74 -20.33
CA LYS A 28 -5.96 -14.63 -19.98
C LYS A 28 -6.45 -14.47 -18.53
N ASN A 29 -5.57 -14.09 -17.62
CA ASN A 29 -5.86 -13.95 -16.19
C ASN A 29 -6.13 -12.49 -15.76
N LEU A 30 -6.16 -11.54 -16.71
CA LEU A 30 -6.51 -10.15 -16.48
C LEU A 30 -7.86 -9.83 -17.13
N THR A 31 -8.78 -9.25 -16.39
CA THR A 31 -10.14 -8.98 -16.86
C THR A 31 -10.38 -7.51 -17.17
N ASN A 32 -9.66 -6.59 -16.52
CA ASN A 32 -9.78 -5.15 -16.71
C ASN A 32 -8.47 -4.58 -17.25
N THR A 33 -8.40 -4.40 -18.57
CA THR A 33 -7.16 -4.13 -19.31
C THR A 33 -7.20 -2.83 -20.13
N LYS A 34 -8.23 -1.97 -19.92
CA LYS A 34 -8.46 -0.81 -20.79
C LYS A 34 -9.01 0.40 -20.02
N ALA A 35 -8.38 1.56 -20.20
CA ALA A 35 -8.83 2.85 -19.64
C ALA A 35 -9.17 3.91 -20.71
N GLY A 36 -8.90 3.61 -21.96
CA GLY A 36 -9.13 4.50 -23.10
C GLY A 36 -9.46 3.72 -24.37
N THR A 37 -9.00 4.19 -25.52
CA THR A 37 -9.22 3.53 -26.81
C THR A 37 -8.26 2.37 -27.05
N VAL A 38 -7.04 2.45 -26.50
CA VAL A 38 -5.99 1.42 -26.60
C VAL A 38 -5.72 0.88 -25.22
N GLY A 39 -5.79 -0.44 -25.03
CA GLY A 39 -5.54 -1.13 -23.78
C GLY A 39 -4.50 -2.24 -23.94
N LEU A 40 -4.25 -2.99 -22.86
CA LEU A 40 -3.22 -4.03 -22.81
C LEU A 40 -3.46 -5.15 -23.87
N GLU A 41 -4.71 -5.46 -24.18
CA GLU A 41 -5.10 -6.46 -25.16
C GLU A 41 -4.65 -6.14 -26.58
N SER A 42 -4.38 -4.86 -26.87
CA SER A 42 -3.91 -4.43 -28.19
C SER A 42 -2.45 -4.81 -28.45
N LEU A 43 -1.67 -5.00 -27.38
CA LEU A 43 -0.22 -5.24 -27.43
C LEU A 43 0.54 -4.17 -28.25
N ASP A 44 0.02 -2.94 -28.25
CA ASP A 44 0.72 -1.78 -28.81
C ASP A 44 1.83 -1.30 -27.86
N ASP A 45 2.72 -0.43 -28.33
CA ASP A 45 3.85 0.12 -27.57
C ASP A 45 3.41 0.94 -26.34
N GLY A 46 2.13 1.25 -26.23
CA GLY A 46 1.54 1.98 -25.10
C GLY A 46 0.03 1.85 -25.04
N ALA A 47 -0.57 2.46 -24.02
CA ALA A 47 -2.01 2.46 -23.80
C ALA A 47 -2.53 3.88 -23.60
N THR A 48 -3.87 4.05 -23.68
CA THR A 48 -4.52 5.36 -23.51
C THR A 48 -5.42 5.38 -22.29
N ILE A 49 -5.51 6.55 -21.65
CA ILE A 49 -6.45 6.82 -20.57
C ILE A 49 -7.43 7.89 -21.05
N ALA A 50 -8.71 7.58 -20.99
CA ALA A 50 -9.76 8.55 -21.26
C ALA A 50 -9.97 9.44 -20.02
N LEU A 51 -9.73 10.74 -20.16
CA LEU A 51 -9.99 11.69 -19.07
C LEU A 51 -11.45 12.12 -19.08
N ASP A 52 -12.08 12.13 -17.91
CA ASP A 52 -13.44 12.60 -17.73
C ASP A 52 -13.48 14.13 -17.89
N ARG A 53 -14.08 14.59 -18.99
CA ARG A 53 -14.19 16.00 -19.32
C ARG A 53 -15.10 16.77 -18.36
N SER A 54 -16.11 16.12 -17.78
CA SER A 54 -16.98 16.75 -16.77
C SER A 54 -16.20 17.00 -15.49
N PHE A 55 -15.42 16.02 -15.02
CA PHE A 55 -14.53 16.21 -13.86
C PHE A 55 -13.55 17.36 -14.09
N LEU A 56 -12.89 17.44 -15.24
CA LEU A 56 -11.95 18.51 -15.57
C LEU A 56 -12.63 19.87 -15.67
N SER A 57 -13.88 19.91 -16.15
CA SER A 57 -14.67 21.16 -16.21
C SER A 57 -15.01 21.69 -14.83
N ASP A 58 -15.37 20.79 -13.92
CA ASP A 58 -15.73 21.12 -12.53
C ASP A 58 -14.50 21.39 -11.65
N ASN A 59 -13.34 20.85 -12.04
CA ASN A 59 -12.06 20.97 -11.33
C ASN A 59 -10.96 21.49 -12.27
N PRO A 60 -10.95 22.80 -12.61
CA PRO A 60 -10.03 23.34 -13.59
C PRO A 60 -8.55 23.28 -13.17
N ASN A 61 -8.27 23.07 -11.89
CA ASN A 61 -6.92 22.92 -11.34
C ASN A 61 -6.58 21.46 -11.01
N ALA A 62 -7.34 20.49 -11.52
CA ALA A 62 -7.07 19.07 -11.28
C ALA A 62 -5.65 18.69 -11.72
N GLU A 63 -5.00 17.86 -10.89
CA GLU A 63 -3.66 17.38 -11.12
C GLU A 63 -3.65 15.87 -11.34
N LEU A 64 -2.77 15.40 -12.22
CA LEU A 64 -2.44 13.99 -12.32
C LEU A 64 -1.38 13.65 -11.27
N VAL A 65 -1.62 12.59 -10.52
CA VAL A 65 -0.66 12.01 -9.58
C VAL A 65 -0.12 10.72 -10.18
N MET A 66 1.19 10.54 -10.16
CA MET A 66 1.85 9.33 -10.64
C MET A 66 2.78 8.80 -9.55
N THR A 67 2.73 7.52 -9.33
CA THR A 67 3.68 6.80 -8.46
C THR A 67 4.27 5.60 -9.18
N THR A 68 5.36 5.07 -8.65
CA THR A 68 5.95 3.79 -9.07
C THR A 68 6.54 3.10 -7.86
N ASP A 69 6.24 1.83 -7.71
CA ASP A 69 6.71 1.03 -6.60
C ASP A 69 7.20 -0.35 -7.07
N SER A 70 8.29 -0.84 -6.46
CA SER A 70 8.95 -2.09 -6.82
C SER A 70 8.96 -3.04 -5.64
N HIS A 71 8.41 -4.22 -5.84
CA HIS A 71 8.19 -5.20 -4.78
C HIS A 71 9.11 -6.41 -4.90
N VAL A 72 9.75 -6.74 -3.77
CA VAL A 72 10.62 -7.91 -3.59
C VAL A 72 10.25 -8.59 -2.29
N VAL A 73 9.27 -9.46 -2.32
CA VAL A 73 8.67 -10.09 -1.14
C VAL A 73 9.19 -11.50 -0.93
N LYS A 74 9.47 -11.88 0.31
CA LYS A 74 9.87 -13.23 0.67
C LYS A 74 9.24 -13.67 2.00
N PRO A 75 8.45 -14.79 2.00
CA PRO A 75 8.07 -15.62 0.84
C PRO A 75 7.09 -14.90 -0.08
N ILE A 76 7.04 -15.29 -1.37
CA ILE A 76 6.15 -14.67 -2.38
C ILE A 76 4.67 -14.95 -2.16
N PHE A 77 4.35 -16.03 -1.43
CA PHE A 77 3.01 -16.38 -0.95
C PHE A 77 3.03 -16.42 0.58
N PHE A 78 2.12 -15.71 1.20
CA PHE A 78 2.04 -15.58 2.66
C PHE A 78 0.57 -15.53 3.12
N PRO A 79 0.27 -15.70 4.40
CA PRO A 79 -1.10 -15.59 4.91
C PRO A 79 -1.70 -14.21 4.58
N GLY A 80 -2.86 -14.18 3.92
CA GLY A 80 -3.55 -12.95 3.53
C GLY A 80 -3.18 -12.39 2.15
N GLY A 81 -2.15 -12.94 1.45
CA GLY A 81 -1.79 -12.44 0.12
C GLY A 81 -0.57 -13.07 -0.54
N ASP A 82 -0.11 -12.40 -1.55
CA ASP A 82 1.11 -12.71 -2.30
C ASP A 82 1.72 -11.43 -2.88
N ILE A 83 2.89 -11.57 -3.53
CA ILE A 83 3.60 -10.45 -4.14
C ILE A 83 2.76 -9.67 -5.17
N GLY A 84 1.85 -10.33 -5.89
CA GLY A 84 0.98 -9.68 -6.87
C GLY A 84 -0.03 -8.74 -6.22
N LYS A 85 -0.68 -9.20 -5.14
CA LYS A 85 -1.60 -8.39 -4.34
C LYS A 85 -0.90 -7.19 -3.71
N VAL A 86 0.27 -7.42 -3.08
CA VAL A 86 1.07 -6.33 -2.48
C VAL A 86 1.47 -5.30 -3.52
N ALA A 87 1.97 -5.73 -4.68
CA ALA A 87 2.43 -4.83 -5.72
C ALA A 87 1.31 -3.89 -6.22
N VAL A 88 0.11 -4.42 -6.42
CA VAL A 88 -1.05 -3.60 -6.81
C VAL A 88 -1.47 -2.69 -5.68
N CYS A 89 -1.62 -3.22 -4.45
CA CYS A 89 -2.09 -2.44 -3.31
C CYS A 89 -1.11 -1.31 -2.96
N GLY A 90 0.19 -1.57 -2.88
CA GLY A 90 1.20 -0.56 -2.56
C GLY A 90 1.10 0.65 -3.47
N ALA A 91 1.21 0.44 -4.80
CA ALA A 91 1.15 1.54 -5.76
C ALA A 91 -0.20 2.28 -5.77
N VAL A 92 -1.33 1.58 -5.59
CA VAL A 92 -2.65 2.24 -5.54
C VAL A 92 -2.87 2.97 -4.22
N ASN A 93 -2.30 2.47 -3.13
CA ASN A 93 -2.39 3.11 -1.81
C ASN A 93 -1.61 4.43 -1.77
N ASP A 94 -0.48 4.52 -2.46
CA ASP A 94 0.24 5.79 -2.67
C ASP A 94 -0.68 6.87 -3.28
N LEU A 95 -1.44 6.51 -4.34
CA LEU A 95 -2.41 7.42 -4.92
C LEU A 95 -3.52 7.78 -3.93
N ALA A 96 -4.01 6.78 -3.19
CA ALA A 96 -5.10 6.96 -2.24
C ALA A 96 -4.72 7.92 -1.11
N VAL A 97 -3.51 7.77 -0.52
CA VAL A 97 -3.06 8.68 0.56
C VAL A 97 -2.71 10.07 0.05
N MET A 98 -2.48 10.22 -1.25
CA MET A 98 -2.40 11.53 -1.90
C MET A 98 -3.78 12.12 -2.25
N GLY A 99 -4.88 11.41 -1.95
CA GLY A 99 -6.24 11.83 -2.27
C GLY A 99 -6.54 11.78 -3.78
N ALA A 100 -5.80 10.99 -4.54
CA ALA A 100 -5.96 10.85 -5.98
C ALA A 100 -6.77 9.60 -6.33
N LYS A 101 -7.85 9.78 -7.10
CA LYS A 101 -8.63 8.68 -7.65
C LYS A 101 -7.78 7.90 -8.65
N PRO A 102 -7.52 6.61 -8.41
CA PRO A 102 -6.78 5.79 -9.35
C PRO A 102 -7.49 5.66 -10.70
N LEU A 103 -6.74 5.80 -11.80
CA LEU A 103 -7.26 5.72 -13.17
C LEU A 103 -6.77 4.48 -13.91
N ALA A 104 -5.50 4.15 -13.78
CA ALA A 104 -4.87 3.01 -14.45
C ALA A 104 -3.53 2.67 -13.82
N VAL A 105 -3.09 1.42 -14.05
CA VAL A 105 -1.74 0.97 -13.69
C VAL A 105 -1.03 0.33 -14.88
N SER A 106 0.31 0.30 -14.80
CA SER A 106 1.18 -0.51 -15.63
C SER A 106 1.99 -1.46 -14.77
N SER A 107 2.40 -2.63 -15.32
CA SER A 107 3.22 -3.61 -14.60
C SER A 107 4.49 -3.95 -15.36
N GLY A 108 5.64 -3.84 -14.71
CA GLY A 108 6.91 -4.40 -15.13
C GLY A 108 7.25 -5.64 -14.29
N MET A 109 7.50 -6.79 -14.94
CA MET A 109 7.87 -8.03 -14.25
C MET A 109 9.27 -8.48 -14.65
N ILE A 110 10.13 -8.74 -13.67
CA ILE A 110 11.43 -9.37 -13.88
C ILE A 110 11.37 -10.76 -13.28
N ILE A 111 11.45 -11.78 -14.12
CA ILE A 111 11.18 -13.18 -13.79
C ILE A 111 12.48 -13.97 -13.97
N PRO A 112 12.99 -14.64 -12.91
CA PRO A 112 14.16 -15.49 -13.05
C PRO A 112 13.84 -16.75 -13.84
N GLU A 113 14.81 -17.21 -14.64
CA GLU A 113 14.74 -18.51 -15.27
C GLU A 113 14.50 -19.63 -14.23
N GLY A 114 13.65 -20.57 -14.56
CA GLY A 114 13.26 -21.65 -13.64
C GLY A 114 12.06 -21.30 -12.74
N PHE A 115 11.55 -20.08 -12.77
CA PHE A 115 10.33 -19.70 -12.03
C PHE A 115 9.13 -20.55 -12.48
N SER A 116 8.27 -20.91 -11.55
CA SER A 116 7.08 -21.74 -11.82
C SER A 116 6.03 -20.93 -12.61
N ILE A 117 5.63 -21.44 -13.78
CA ILE A 117 4.53 -20.83 -14.56
C ILE A 117 3.21 -20.87 -13.78
N THR A 118 2.95 -21.96 -13.04
CA THR A 118 1.75 -22.06 -12.19
C THR A 118 1.73 -21.00 -11.09
N ASP A 119 2.87 -20.67 -10.51
CA ASP A 119 2.95 -19.63 -9.49
C ASP A 119 2.83 -18.24 -10.10
N LEU A 120 3.39 -18.00 -11.30
CA LEU A 120 3.16 -16.78 -12.06
C LEU A 120 1.67 -16.57 -12.37
N GLU A 121 0.96 -17.64 -12.79
CA GLU A 121 -0.48 -17.58 -13.05
C GLU A 121 -1.27 -17.17 -11.79
N LYS A 122 -0.97 -17.73 -10.63
CA LYS A 122 -1.59 -17.34 -9.34
C LYS A 122 -1.33 -15.87 -9.01
N ILE A 123 -0.10 -15.42 -9.20
CA ILE A 123 0.30 -14.02 -8.94
C ILE A 123 -0.51 -13.07 -9.84
N VAL A 124 -0.63 -13.36 -11.14
CA VAL A 124 -1.41 -12.53 -12.08
C VAL A 124 -2.90 -12.53 -11.72
N GLN A 125 -3.45 -13.68 -11.32
CA GLN A 125 -4.84 -13.76 -10.82
C GLN A 125 -5.06 -12.93 -9.57
N SER A 126 -4.10 -12.91 -8.65
CA SER A 126 -4.15 -12.11 -7.43
C SER A 126 -4.06 -10.60 -7.74
N MET A 127 -3.21 -10.21 -8.71
CA MET A 127 -3.18 -8.83 -9.22
C MET A 127 -4.52 -8.42 -9.80
N ASP A 128 -5.13 -9.27 -10.66
CA ASP A 128 -6.43 -8.99 -11.27
C ASP A 128 -7.53 -8.85 -10.21
N ALA A 129 -7.54 -9.70 -9.19
CA ALA A 129 -8.51 -9.62 -8.09
C ALA A 129 -8.41 -8.28 -7.33
N ALA A 130 -7.19 -7.84 -7.00
CA ALA A 130 -6.95 -6.56 -6.32
C ALA A 130 -7.36 -5.37 -7.21
N LEU A 131 -7.03 -5.40 -8.49
CA LEU A 131 -7.39 -4.36 -9.47
C LEU A 131 -8.91 -4.25 -9.65
N ASN A 132 -9.60 -5.39 -9.75
CA ASN A 132 -11.06 -5.43 -9.86
C ASN A 132 -11.77 -4.92 -8.61
N GLU A 133 -11.23 -5.22 -7.43
CA GLU A 133 -11.75 -4.68 -6.17
C GLU A 133 -11.75 -3.15 -6.15
N ILE A 134 -10.71 -2.53 -6.70
CA ILE A 134 -10.58 -1.08 -6.79
C ILE A 134 -11.38 -0.53 -7.98
N GLY A 135 -11.52 -1.30 -9.04
CA GLY A 135 -12.08 -0.89 -10.33
C GLY A 135 -11.06 -0.20 -11.24
N VAL A 136 -9.78 -0.56 -11.12
CA VAL A 136 -8.66 0.05 -11.86
C VAL A 136 -8.10 -0.95 -12.88
N PRO A 137 -7.94 -0.56 -14.17
CA PRO A 137 -7.39 -1.43 -15.19
C PRO A 137 -5.86 -1.45 -15.17
N LEU A 138 -5.27 -2.62 -15.48
CA LEU A 138 -3.88 -2.75 -15.90
C LEU A 138 -3.83 -2.59 -17.43
N ILE A 139 -3.28 -1.47 -17.89
CA ILE A 139 -3.43 -1.05 -19.30
C ILE A 139 -2.20 -1.30 -20.18
N THR A 140 -1.03 -1.48 -19.56
CA THR A 140 0.22 -1.79 -20.26
C THR A 140 1.19 -2.49 -19.31
N GLY A 141 2.22 -3.13 -19.86
CA GLY A 141 3.24 -3.80 -19.06
C GLY A 141 4.44 -4.25 -19.89
N ASP A 142 5.49 -4.65 -19.17
CA ASP A 142 6.68 -5.29 -19.73
C ASP A 142 7.05 -6.54 -18.92
N THR A 143 7.67 -7.51 -19.58
CA THR A 143 8.13 -8.75 -18.96
C THR A 143 9.56 -9.04 -19.40
N LYS A 144 10.46 -9.19 -18.44
CA LYS A 144 11.85 -9.59 -18.65
C LYS A 144 12.15 -10.92 -17.99
N THR A 145 12.80 -11.81 -18.70
CA THR A 145 13.39 -13.01 -18.14
C THR A 145 14.91 -12.81 -17.98
N ILE A 146 15.43 -13.17 -16.83
CA ILE A 146 16.85 -13.09 -16.53
C ILE A 146 17.40 -14.44 -16.04
N GLU A 147 18.72 -14.62 -16.10
CA GLU A 147 19.37 -15.85 -15.64
C GLU A 147 19.00 -16.16 -14.19
N GLY A 148 18.62 -17.42 -13.90
CA GLY A 148 18.11 -17.85 -12.61
C GLY A 148 19.05 -17.63 -11.41
N THR A 149 20.34 -17.42 -11.67
CA THR A 149 21.35 -17.10 -10.63
C THR A 149 21.39 -15.60 -10.27
N ALA A 150 20.79 -14.74 -11.08
CA ALA A 150 20.81 -13.29 -10.88
C ALA A 150 19.74 -12.81 -9.87
N LEU A 151 18.67 -13.58 -9.73
CA LEU A 151 17.58 -13.31 -8.77
C LEU A 151 17.14 -14.60 -8.09
N ASP A 152 16.80 -14.50 -6.82
CA ASP A 152 16.21 -15.61 -6.06
C ASP A 152 14.68 -15.66 -6.10
N SER A 153 14.03 -14.64 -6.69
CA SER A 153 12.57 -14.54 -6.83
C SER A 153 12.18 -13.55 -7.93
N ILE A 154 10.89 -13.50 -8.25
CA ILE A 154 10.29 -12.50 -9.14
C ILE A 154 10.35 -11.11 -8.50
N ILE A 155 10.52 -10.08 -9.34
CA ILE A 155 10.35 -8.66 -8.99
C ILE A 155 9.17 -8.12 -9.78
N ILE A 156 8.28 -7.38 -9.12
CA ILE A 156 7.14 -6.72 -9.75
C ILE A 156 7.22 -5.23 -9.46
N ASN A 157 7.24 -4.43 -10.52
CA ASN A 157 7.08 -2.98 -10.44
C ASN A 157 5.69 -2.60 -10.94
N ILE A 158 4.98 -1.77 -10.19
CA ILE A 158 3.73 -1.15 -10.64
C ILE A 158 3.95 0.36 -10.70
N ALA A 159 3.63 0.95 -11.85
CA ALA A 159 3.41 2.39 -11.93
C ALA A 159 1.91 2.67 -12.00
N ALA A 160 1.43 3.60 -11.19
CA ALA A 160 0.02 3.95 -11.09
C ALA A 160 -0.21 5.43 -11.37
N ILE A 161 -1.33 5.74 -12.04
CA ILE A 161 -1.75 7.12 -12.36
C ILE A 161 -3.13 7.34 -11.77
N GLY A 162 -3.28 8.48 -11.07
CA GLY A 162 -4.53 8.95 -10.50
C GLY A 162 -4.78 10.42 -10.80
N ILE A 163 -5.94 10.92 -10.42
CA ILE A 163 -6.34 12.32 -10.57
C ILE A 163 -6.98 12.84 -9.29
N CYS A 164 -6.68 14.07 -8.92
CA CYS A 164 -7.30 14.76 -7.79
C CYS A 164 -7.56 16.24 -8.11
N ASP A 165 -8.47 16.87 -7.38
CA ASP A 165 -8.71 18.30 -7.39
C ASP A 165 -7.61 19.08 -6.65
N ALA A 166 -7.13 18.51 -5.55
CA ALA A 166 -6.04 19.02 -4.74
C ALA A 166 -5.37 17.86 -3.97
N PRO A 167 -4.07 17.63 -4.13
CA PRO A 167 -3.38 16.54 -3.46
C PRO A 167 -3.38 16.72 -1.94
N VAL A 168 -3.59 15.62 -1.23
CA VAL A 168 -3.31 15.55 0.21
C VAL A 168 -1.83 15.26 0.37
N ARG A 169 -1.16 16.05 1.19
CA ARG A 169 0.28 15.91 1.43
C ARG A 169 0.54 15.39 2.83
N ASP A 170 1.66 14.73 3.02
CA ASP A 170 2.11 14.25 4.32
C ASP A 170 2.62 15.37 5.26
N CYS A 171 2.75 16.58 4.76
CA CYS A 171 3.25 17.77 5.47
C CYS A 171 2.15 18.80 5.83
N GLY A 172 0.89 18.39 5.90
CA GLY A 172 -0.24 19.28 6.15
C GLY A 172 -0.71 19.37 7.62
N LEU A 173 -0.09 18.66 8.54
CA LEU A 173 -0.48 18.60 9.94
C LEU A 173 -0.40 19.97 10.64
N ARG A 174 -1.36 20.25 11.53
CA ARG A 174 -1.45 21.47 12.32
C ARG A 174 -1.68 21.15 13.78
N ALA A 175 -1.20 22.00 14.66
CA ALA A 175 -1.48 21.88 16.10
C ALA A 175 -3.00 21.79 16.36
N GLY A 176 -3.40 20.83 17.17
CA GLY A 176 -4.79 20.50 17.44
C GLY A 176 -5.34 19.34 16.62
N ASP A 177 -4.77 19.02 15.45
CA ASP A 177 -5.21 17.88 14.65
C ASP A 177 -5.13 16.56 15.42
N LYS A 178 -6.02 15.64 15.10
CA LYS A 178 -5.97 14.26 15.60
C LYS A 178 -5.32 13.34 14.58
N ILE A 179 -4.61 12.33 15.09
CA ILE A 179 -3.98 11.30 14.27
C ILE A 179 -4.81 10.02 14.37
N ILE A 180 -5.27 9.54 13.21
CA ILE A 180 -6.01 8.29 13.07
C ILE A 180 -5.13 7.30 12.34
N VAL A 181 -5.12 6.03 12.78
CA VAL A 181 -4.66 4.89 11.99
C VAL A 181 -5.86 4.08 11.55
N SER A 182 -5.87 3.60 10.31
CA SER A 182 -7.05 2.98 9.70
C SER A 182 -7.35 1.55 10.17
N GLY A 183 -6.56 0.95 11.05
CA GLY A 183 -6.80 -0.39 11.60
C GLY A 183 -5.60 -0.94 12.35
N PHE A 184 -5.61 -2.25 12.63
CA PHE A 184 -4.51 -2.93 13.33
C PHE A 184 -3.18 -2.73 12.61
N ILE A 185 -2.11 -2.48 13.39
CA ILE A 185 -0.75 -2.27 12.88
C ILE A 185 0.12 -3.51 13.07
N ALA A 186 1.19 -3.60 12.26
CA ALA A 186 2.20 -4.66 12.27
C ALA A 186 1.73 -6.04 11.76
N ASP A 187 0.48 -6.18 11.33
CA ASP A 187 -0.05 -7.46 10.85
C ASP A 187 0.74 -7.99 9.64
N HIS A 188 1.09 -7.12 8.65
CA HIS A 188 1.80 -7.54 7.45
C HIS A 188 3.19 -8.13 7.75
N GLY A 189 4.06 -7.34 8.36
CA GLY A 189 5.42 -7.78 8.62
C GLY A 189 5.47 -9.02 9.51
N MET A 190 4.59 -9.08 10.53
CA MET A 190 4.52 -10.25 11.41
C MET A 190 3.98 -11.50 10.72
N ALA A 191 3.00 -11.39 9.82
CA ALA A 191 2.51 -12.52 9.03
C ALA A 191 3.61 -13.10 8.12
N LEU A 192 4.42 -12.23 7.49
CA LEU A 192 5.55 -12.66 6.67
C LEU A 192 6.66 -13.29 7.50
N LEU A 193 7.04 -12.66 8.61
CA LEU A 193 8.09 -13.17 9.50
C LEU A 193 7.73 -14.56 10.03
N THR A 194 6.51 -14.72 10.54
CA THR A 194 5.99 -15.99 11.04
C THR A 194 6.07 -17.07 9.96
N LYS A 195 5.65 -16.77 8.74
CA LYS A 195 5.70 -17.70 7.61
C LYS A 195 7.13 -18.04 7.20
N ARG A 196 8.03 -17.05 7.22
CA ARG A 196 9.44 -17.23 6.83
C ARG A 196 10.22 -18.10 7.78
N GLU A 197 10.06 -17.85 9.07
CA GLU A 197 10.82 -18.52 10.13
C GLU A 197 10.17 -19.83 10.58
N GLY A 198 8.97 -20.14 10.08
CA GLY A 198 8.23 -21.34 10.46
C GLY A 198 7.77 -21.32 11.92
N PHE A 199 7.58 -20.14 12.49
CA PHE A 199 7.02 -20.01 13.83
C PHE A 199 5.55 -20.47 13.79
N GLU A 200 5.25 -21.57 14.42
CA GLU A 200 3.88 -22.01 14.67
C GLU A 200 3.30 -21.25 15.87
N PHE A 201 3.17 -19.92 15.73
CA PHE A 201 2.20 -19.27 16.59
C PHE A 201 0.83 -19.79 16.16
N ASN A 202 0.10 -20.45 17.06
CA ASN A 202 -1.29 -20.88 16.84
C ASN A 202 -2.18 -19.63 16.61
N SER A 203 -1.96 -18.91 15.54
CA SER A 203 -2.66 -17.66 15.23
C SER A 203 -3.05 -17.64 13.75
N ASP A 204 -4.30 -17.26 13.51
CA ASP A 204 -4.83 -16.95 12.18
C ASP A 204 -4.36 -15.56 11.71
N LEU A 205 -3.08 -15.20 11.99
CA LEU A 205 -2.52 -13.89 11.61
C LEU A 205 -2.31 -13.85 10.10
N GLU A 206 -3.02 -12.95 9.45
CA GLU A 206 -2.91 -12.65 8.03
C GLU A 206 -2.34 -11.24 7.81
N SER A 207 -1.66 -11.06 6.68
CA SER A 207 -1.26 -9.75 6.20
C SER A 207 -2.46 -8.82 6.04
N ASP A 208 -2.27 -7.57 6.38
CA ASP A 208 -3.26 -6.51 6.21
C ASP A 208 -3.33 -5.95 4.79
N THR A 209 -2.58 -6.52 3.83
CA THR A 209 -2.55 -6.05 2.43
C THR A 209 -3.95 -5.87 1.87
N ALA A 210 -4.29 -4.63 1.56
CA ALA A 210 -5.62 -4.23 1.09
C ALA A 210 -5.57 -2.92 0.31
N PRO A 211 -6.44 -2.72 -0.69
CA PRO A 211 -6.54 -1.47 -1.42
C PRO A 211 -7.38 -0.45 -0.62
N LEU A 212 -6.86 0.75 -0.41
CA LEU A 212 -7.44 1.73 0.50
C LEU A 212 -8.37 2.76 -0.15
N TRP A 213 -8.38 2.88 -1.48
CA TRP A 213 -9.10 3.97 -2.16
C TRP A 213 -10.56 4.10 -1.72
N LYS A 214 -11.32 2.99 -1.76
CA LYS A 214 -12.76 3.03 -1.42
C LYS A 214 -13.05 3.39 0.04
N MET A 215 -12.09 3.18 0.93
CA MET A 215 -12.16 3.60 2.33
C MET A 215 -11.79 5.08 2.50
N ILE A 216 -10.83 5.57 1.70
CA ILE A 216 -10.31 6.95 1.80
C ILE A 216 -11.21 7.94 1.05
N GLU A 217 -11.74 7.58 -0.12
CA GLU A 217 -12.55 8.48 -0.96
C GLU A 217 -13.63 9.25 -0.17
N PRO A 218 -14.46 8.62 0.68
CA PRO A 218 -15.52 9.32 1.41
C PRO A 218 -15.03 10.38 2.42
N ILE A 219 -13.84 10.22 2.97
CA ILE A 219 -13.31 11.16 3.97
C ILE A 219 -12.70 12.42 3.35
N LEU A 220 -12.37 12.39 2.06
CA LEU A 220 -11.80 13.54 1.33
C LEU A 220 -12.81 14.69 1.18
N ASP A 221 -14.10 14.37 1.16
CA ASP A 221 -15.18 15.35 1.02
C ASP A 221 -15.59 16.00 2.34
N VAL A 222 -15.09 15.51 3.46
CA VAL A 222 -15.40 16.09 4.78
C VAL A 222 -14.76 17.47 4.90
N LYS A 223 -15.59 18.46 5.25
CA LYS A 223 -15.16 19.88 5.40
C LYS A 223 -15.31 20.31 6.85
N THR A 224 -14.41 21.18 7.26
CA THR A 224 -14.51 21.96 8.50
C THR A 224 -15.56 23.04 8.37
N ALA A 225 -15.94 23.69 9.47
CA ALA A 225 -16.94 24.76 9.48
C ALA A 225 -16.56 25.96 8.58
N ASP A 226 -15.26 26.19 8.35
CA ASP A 226 -14.75 27.23 7.44
C ASP A 226 -14.61 26.75 5.98
N GLY A 227 -15.14 25.56 5.66
CA GLY A 227 -15.21 25.01 4.30
C GLY A 227 -13.93 24.38 3.78
N LYS A 228 -12.88 24.26 4.60
CA LYS A 228 -11.64 23.58 4.20
C LYS A 228 -11.78 22.07 4.34
N ARG A 229 -10.93 21.32 3.62
CA ARG A 229 -10.85 19.86 3.81
C ARG A 229 -10.47 19.53 5.25
N ALA A 230 -11.19 18.61 5.87
CA ALA A 230 -10.94 18.17 7.27
C ALA A 230 -9.70 17.29 7.39
N VAL A 231 -9.42 16.47 6.37
CA VAL A 231 -8.18 15.69 6.28
C VAL A 231 -7.03 16.63 5.94
N THR A 232 -6.06 16.74 6.82
CA THR A 232 -4.94 17.70 6.73
C THR A 232 -3.67 17.05 6.18
N ALA A 233 -3.44 15.76 6.45
CA ALA A 233 -2.31 15.00 5.94
C ALA A 233 -2.65 13.51 5.89
N MET A 234 -2.03 12.78 4.98
CA MET A 234 -2.11 11.31 4.95
C MET A 234 -0.77 10.71 4.54
N LYS A 235 -0.52 9.47 5.01
CA LYS A 235 0.61 8.64 4.60
C LYS A 235 0.31 7.17 4.90
N ASP A 236 0.78 6.27 4.05
CA ASP A 236 0.78 4.83 4.33
C ASP A 236 2.03 4.42 5.12
N PRO A 237 1.89 3.63 6.17
CA PRO A 237 3.00 3.21 7.02
C PRO A 237 3.61 1.88 6.53
N THR A 238 4.21 1.86 5.34
CA THR A 238 4.87 0.71 4.75
C THR A 238 6.21 0.41 5.44
N ARG A 239 7.34 0.48 4.74
CA ARG A 239 8.66 0.26 5.35
C ARG A 239 8.93 1.24 6.49
N GLY A 240 9.52 0.72 7.58
CA GLY A 240 9.73 1.50 8.81
C GLY A 240 8.46 1.72 9.63
N GLY A 241 7.32 1.23 9.15
CA GLY A 241 6.05 1.20 9.86
C GLY A 241 5.49 2.56 10.23
N VAL A 242 4.67 2.55 11.28
CA VAL A 242 4.04 3.75 11.83
C VAL A 242 5.08 4.73 12.40
N ALA A 243 6.19 4.21 12.93
CA ALA A 243 7.27 5.04 13.49
C ALA A 243 7.87 5.95 12.44
N ASP A 244 8.25 5.40 11.28
CA ASP A 244 8.85 6.20 10.19
C ASP A 244 7.84 7.19 9.61
N ALA A 245 6.65 6.72 9.27
CA ALA A 245 5.60 7.56 8.70
C ALA A 245 5.24 8.76 9.60
N LEU A 246 5.07 8.56 10.90
CA LEU A 246 4.79 9.65 11.84
C LEU A 246 5.97 10.63 11.98
N ASN A 247 7.22 10.14 11.99
CA ASN A 247 8.38 11.01 12.04
C ASN A 247 8.51 11.88 10.79
N GLU A 248 8.31 11.30 9.59
CA GLU A 248 8.30 12.08 8.36
C GLU A 248 7.20 13.16 8.38
N MET A 249 5.97 12.78 8.74
CA MET A 249 4.85 13.72 8.84
C MET A 249 5.13 14.84 9.84
N ALA A 250 5.69 14.53 11.02
CA ALA A 250 6.04 15.50 12.04
C ALA A 250 7.13 16.46 11.57
N GLN A 251 8.19 15.95 10.95
CA GLN A 251 9.32 16.74 10.45
C GLN A 251 8.90 17.66 9.30
N LYS A 252 8.19 17.13 8.31
CA LYS A 252 7.72 17.89 7.14
C LYS A 252 6.70 18.96 7.52
N SER A 253 5.83 18.66 8.49
CA SER A 253 4.83 19.62 9.02
C SER A 253 5.40 20.58 10.08
N LYS A 254 6.60 20.29 10.60
CA LYS A 254 7.27 21.05 11.69
C LYS A 254 6.43 21.13 12.96
N VAL A 255 5.79 20.04 13.33
CA VAL A 255 4.94 19.89 14.53
C VAL A 255 5.44 18.74 15.39
N CYS A 256 4.89 18.60 16.61
CA CYS A 256 5.08 17.43 17.43
C CYS A 256 3.82 16.55 17.34
N ILE A 257 4.01 15.25 17.24
CA ILE A 257 2.92 14.26 17.34
C ILE A 257 3.05 13.53 18.67
N ARG A 258 2.00 13.57 19.50
CA ARG A 258 1.85 12.72 20.68
C ARG A 258 1.02 11.51 20.34
N VAL A 259 1.57 10.33 20.55
CA VAL A 259 0.91 9.04 20.37
C VAL A 259 0.63 8.43 21.73
N TYR A 260 -0.54 7.88 21.94
CA TYR A 260 -0.94 7.24 23.19
C TYR A 260 -0.86 5.72 23.02
N GLU A 261 0.03 5.08 23.75
CA GLU A 261 0.33 3.64 23.65
C GLU A 261 -0.94 2.78 23.81
N GLU A 262 -1.78 3.11 24.79
CA GLU A 262 -3.05 2.41 25.06
C GLU A 262 -4.11 2.52 23.94
N LYS A 263 -3.91 3.45 23.00
CA LYS A 263 -4.82 3.66 21.86
C LYS A 263 -4.34 3.03 20.57
N LEU A 264 -3.15 2.45 20.59
CA LEU A 264 -2.62 1.75 19.40
C LEU A 264 -3.42 0.47 19.16
N PRO A 265 -4.05 0.29 18.00
CA PRO A 265 -4.72 -0.96 17.66
C PRO A 265 -3.65 -1.99 17.27
N ILE A 266 -3.27 -2.83 18.21
CA ILE A 266 -2.32 -3.93 18.03
C ILE A 266 -3.03 -5.21 18.45
N ARG A 267 -2.98 -6.26 17.61
CA ARG A 267 -3.53 -7.58 17.97
C ARG A 267 -2.73 -8.18 19.10
N GLU A 268 -3.39 -8.87 20.02
CA GLU A 268 -2.72 -9.56 21.13
C GLU A 268 -1.62 -10.52 20.62
N THR A 269 -1.91 -11.25 19.56
CA THR A 269 -0.94 -12.17 18.93
C THR A 269 0.29 -11.44 18.38
N VAL A 270 0.12 -10.26 17.79
CA VAL A 270 1.20 -9.40 17.31
C VAL A 270 1.99 -8.85 18.48
N HIS A 271 1.31 -8.35 19.52
CA HIS A 271 1.94 -7.79 20.72
C HIS A 271 2.86 -8.83 21.39
N VAL A 272 2.32 -10.00 21.69
CA VAL A 272 3.08 -11.10 22.32
C VAL A 272 4.26 -11.54 21.45
N SER A 273 4.05 -11.67 20.13
CA SER A 273 5.12 -12.06 19.22
C SER A 273 6.24 -11.03 19.16
N CYS A 274 5.90 -9.73 19.14
CA CYS A 274 6.87 -8.65 19.15
C CYS A 274 7.68 -8.63 20.46
N GLU A 275 7.02 -8.82 21.62
CA GLU A 275 7.72 -8.92 22.91
C GLU A 275 8.70 -10.09 22.94
N MET A 276 8.29 -11.28 22.44
CA MET A 276 9.16 -12.46 22.40
C MET A 276 10.38 -12.27 21.49
N LEU A 277 10.24 -11.52 20.40
CA LEU A 277 11.29 -11.28 19.42
C LEU A 277 12.10 -10.00 19.66
N GLY A 278 11.70 -9.18 20.64
CA GLY A 278 12.32 -7.89 20.91
C GLY A 278 12.10 -6.85 19.82
N LEU A 279 10.95 -6.91 19.13
CA LEU A 279 10.55 -6.00 18.08
C LEU A 279 9.58 -4.93 18.60
N ASP A 280 9.67 -3.70 18.07
CA ASP A 280 8.67 -2.65 18.32
C ASP A 280 7.59 -2.70 17.24
N PRO A 281 6.30 -2.93 17.57
CA PRO A 281 5.22 -2.96 16.59
C PRO A 281 5.10 -1.68 15.74
N LEU A 282 5.56 -0.55 16.27
CA LEU A 282 5.56 0.71 15.53
C LEU A 282 6.52 0.73 14.33
N GLU A 283 7.57 -0.11 14.35
CA GLU A 283 8.60 -0.17 13.31
C GLU A 283 8.27 -1.22 12.22
N ILE A 284 7.22 -2.01 12.42
CA ILE A 284 6.87 -3.11 11.52
C ILE A 284 5.98 -2.62 10.39
N ALA A 285 6.30 -3.07 9.17
CA ALA A 285 5.62 -2.69 7.94
C ALA A 285 4.14 -3.11 7.90
N ASN A 286 3.33 -2.28 7.24
CA ASN A 286 1.92 -2.49 6.92
C ASN A 286 1.71 -2.27 5.42
N GLU A 287 0.78 -2.98 4.79
CA GLU A 287 0.50 -2.88 3.35
C GLU A 287 -0.97 -2.55 3.03
N GLY A 288 -1.77 -2.30 4.06
CA GLY A 288 -3.18 -1.95 3.94
C GLY A 288 -3.64 -0.98 5.02
N LYS A 289 -2.77 -0.02 5.40
CA LYS A 289 -3.08 0.98 6.41
C LYS A 289 -2.76 2.39 5.93
N ALA A 290 -3.47 3.36 6.50
CA ALA A 290 -3.20 4.78 6.34
C ALA A 290 -3.11 5.45 7.71
N ILE A 291 -2.17 6.39 7.84
CA ILE A 291 -2.11 7.37 8.92
C ILE A 291 -2.75 8.64 8.39
N ILE A 292 -3.71 9.17 9.12
CA ILE A 292 -4.56 10.27 8.68
C ILE A 292 -4.54 11.38 9.75
N GLY A 293 -4.06 12.55 9.39
CA GLY A 293 -4.21 13.77 10.16
C GLY A 293 -5.55 14.41 9.87
N VAL A 294 -6.33 14.73 10.90
CA VAL A 294 -7.68 15.26 10.76
C VAL A 294 -7.90 16.42 11.72
N HIS A 295 -8.53 17.49 11.24
CA HIS A 295 -8.97 18.59 12.10
C HIS A 295 -9.81 18.06 13.27
N HIS A 296 -9.51 18.51 14.48
CA HIS A 296 -10.09 17.94 15.71
C HIS A 296 -11.62 17.90 15.74
N ASP A 297 -12.30 18.93 15.22
CA ASP A 297 -13.77 18.96 15.17
C ASP A 297 -14.39 17.90 14.27
N CYS A 298 -13.65 17.38 13.32
CA CYS A 298 -14.12 16.38 12.35
C CYS A 298 -13.62 14.97 12.64
N ALA A 299 -12.74 14.78 13.63
CA ALA A 299 -12.03 13.52 13.83
C ALA A 299 -12.96 12.34 14.10
N GLU A 300 -13.96 12.51 14.98
CA GLU A 300 -14.93 11.47 15.28
C GLU A 300 -15.84 11.11 14.08
N TYR A 301 -16.19 12.11 13.28
CA TYR A 301 -16.99 11.88 12.07
C TYR A 301 -16.17 11.12 11.01
N VAL A 302 -14.92 11.53 10.75
CA VAL A 302 -14.01 10.84 9.85
C VAL A 302 -13.74 9.41 10.33
N LEU A 303 -13.49 9.21 11.64
CA LEU A 303 -13.35 7.88 12.23
C LEU A 303 -14.59 7.02 11.99
N GLY A 304 -15.78 7.60 12.14
CA GLY A 304 -17.04 6.92 11.87
C GLY A 304 -17.19 6.48 10.41
N LEU A 305 -16.75 7.29 9.45
CA LEU A 305 -16.74 6.93 8.03
C LEU A 305 -15.77 5.80 7.75
N LEU A 306 -14.54 5.87 8.26
CA LEU A 306 -13.55 4.80 8.10
C LEU A 306 -14.09 3.46 8.61
N LYS A 307 -14.71 3.45 9.79
CA LYS A 307 -15.26 2.22 10.40
C LYS A 307 -16.44 1.58 9.63
N GLN A 308 -17.04 2.29 8.70
CA GLN A 308 -18.07 1.72 7.81
C GLN A 308 -17.48 0.79 6.76
N HIS A 309 -16.18 0.96 6.42
CA HIS A 309 -15.50 0.10 5.47
C HIS A 309 -14.87 -1.12 6.18
N SER A 310 -14.86 -2.27 5.51
CA SER A 310 -14.31 -3.53 6.07
C SER A 310 -12.86 -3.39 6.55
N TYR A 311 -12.02 -2.65 5.84
CA TYR A 311 -10.61 -2.42 6.17
C TYR A 311 -10.39 -1.35 7.25
N GLY A 312 -11.42 -0.56 7.57
CA GLY A 312 -11.38 0.50 8.57
C GLY A 312 -12.09 0.19 9.89
N ARG A 313 -12.63 -1.02 10.08
CA ARG A 313 -13.40 -1.38 11.29
C ARG A 313 -12.67 -1.10 12.59
N ASP A 314 -11.38 -1.38 12.59
CA ASP A 314 -10.50 -1.25 13.75
C ASP A 314 -9.70 0.08 13.74
N ALA A 315 -10.15 1.06 12.95
CA ALA A 315 -9.57 2.39 12.94
C ALA A 315 -9.66 3.05 14.31
N ALA A 316 -8.62 3.76 14.70
CA ALA A 316 -8.51 4.39 16.00
C ALA A 316 -7.84 5.77 15.94
N VAL A 317 -8.29 6.69 16.78
CA VAL A 317 -7.55 7.92 17.09
C VAL A 317 -6.41 7.55 18.02
N ILE A 318 -5.18 7.53 17.52
CA ILE A 318 -3.99 7.10 18.26
C ILE A 318 -3.23 8.25 18.92
N GLY A 319 -3.51 9.49 18.52
CA GLY A 319 -2.73 10.63 19.00
C GLY A 319 -3.27 11.97 18.56
N GLU A 320 -2.47 12.98 18.82
CA GLU A 320 -2.76 14.38 18.50
C GLU A 320 -1.49 15.16 18.14
N VAL A 321 -1.70 16.23 17.43
CA VAL A 321 -0.64 17.17 17.03
C VAL A 321 -0.59 18.32 18.03
N VAL A 322 0.60 18.63 18.54
CA VAL A 322 0.81 19.70 19.52
C VAL A 322 1.88 20.68 19.04
N ASP A 323 1.80 21.91 19.56
CA ASP A 323 2.75 22.97 19.24
C ASP A 323 3.91 22.99 20.26
N GLU A 324 4.68 21.91 20.27
CA GLU A 324 5.90 21.76 21.06
C GLU A 324 6.90 20.85 20.34
N LYS A 325 8.19 20.97 20.62
CA LYS A 325 9.25 20.09 20.09
C LYS A 325 9.05 19.76 18.60
N PRO A 326 9.09 20.74 17.69
CA PRO A 326 8.81 20.57 16.27
C PRO A 326 9.63 19.44 15.64
N GLY A 327 8.99 18.61 14.81
CA GLY A 327 9.62 17.49 14.10
C GLY A 327 9.86 16.27 14.97
N LYS A 328 9.18 16.15 16.12
CA LYS A 328 9.33 14.99 17.03
C LYS A 328 8.03 14.22 17.19
N VAL A 329 8.19 12.92 17.41
CA VAL A 329 7.10 12.01 17.81
C VAL A 329 7.36 11.54 19.23
N ILE A 330 6.35 11.63 20.09
CA ILE A 330 6.42 11.25 21.49
C ILE A 330 5.37 10.18 21.76
N LEU A 331 5.79 9.02 22.25
CA LEU A 331 4.91 8.00 22.77
C LEU A 331 4.64 8.27 24.24
N VAL A 332 3.38 8.30 24.62
CA VAL A 332 2.90 8.43 26.01
C VAL A 332 2.40 7.07 26.46
N SER A 333 3.05 6.49 27.47
CA SER A 333 2.65 5.19 28.01
C SER A 333 1.38 5.28 28.87
N ALA A 334 0.74 4.15 29.14
CA ALA A 334 -0.41 4.06 30.04
C ALA A 334 -0.17 4.63 31.44
N LEU A 335 1.08 4.65 31.90
CA LEU A 335 1.48 5.23 33.19
C LEU A 335 1.84 6.72 33.08
N GLY A 336 1.72 7.34 31.90
CA GLY A 336 2.05 8.75 31.69
C GLY A 336 3.53 9.05 31.47
N SER A 337 4.41 8.04 31.42
CA SER A 337 5.79 8.24 31.02
C SER A 337 5.89 8.52 29.53
N THR A 338 6.93 9.22 29.11
CA THR A 338 7.12 9.60 27.71
C THR A 338 8.46 9.13 27.19
N ARG A 339 8.49 8.65 25.92
CA ARG A 339 9.71 8.41 25.16
C ARG A 339 9.59 9.01 23.76
N TYR A 340 10.70 9.32 23.14
CA TYR A 340 10.69 9.60 21.70
C TYR A 340 10.44 8.31 20.92
N VAL A 341 9.72 8.44 19.80
CA VAL A 341 9.69 7.43 18.75
C VAL A 341 10.70 7.88 17.71
N ASP A 342 11.80 7.17 17.62
CA ASP A 342 12.85 7.50 16.66
C ASP A 342 12.57 6.85 15.29
N VAL A 343 13.19 7.39 14.24
CA VAL A 343 13.19 6.77 12.92
C VAL A 343 13.96 5.45 13.02
N PRO A 344 13.42 4.32 12.53
CA PRO A 344 14.12 3.04 12.56
C PRO A 344 15.47 3.09 11.86
N THR A 345 16.50 2.47 12.45
CA THR A 345 17.87 2.44 11.88
C THR A 345 18.09 1.30 10.90
N GLY A 346 17.06 0.61 10.50
CA GLY A 346 17.09 -0.52 9.57
C GLY A 346 15.70 -1.07 9.36
N ASP A 347 15.61 -2.13 8.55
CA ASP A 347 14.37 -2.86 8.38
C ASP A 347 14.38 -4.08 9.32
N PRO A 348 13.52 -4.11 10.36
CA PRO A 348 13.47 -5.23 11.30
C PRO A 348 13.06 -6.53 10.63
N ILE A 349 12.31 -6.45 9.52
CA ILE A 349 11.86 -7.61 8.74
C ILE A 349 12.12 -7.35 7.26
N PRO A 350 13.35 -7.62 6.74
CA PRO A 350 13.69 -7.31 5.34
C PRO A 350 12.82 -8.03 4.31
N ARG A 351 12.62 -7.40 3.15
CA ARG A 351 11.89 -7.98 2.00
C ARG A 351 10.43 -8.33 2.32
N VAL A 352 9.71 -7.40 2.91
CA VAL A 352 8.27 -7.50 3.17
C VAL A 352 7.45 -6.84 2.07
N CYS A 353 8.04 -5.90 1.34
CA CYS A 353 7.41 -5.15 0.24
C CYS A 353 8.37 -4.95 -0.93
#